data_27edba19638ec24537eaa4097ebc5b38
#
_entry.id   27edba19638ec24537eaa4097ebc5b38
#
_cell.length_a   1.000
_cell.length_b   1.000
_cell.length_c   1.000
_cell.angle_alpha   90.00
_cell.angle_beta   90.00
_cell.angle_gamma   90.00
#
_symmetry.space_group_name_H-M   'P 1'
#
loop_
_entity.id
_entity.type
_entity.pdbx_description
1 polymer ?
#
loop_
_entity_poly.entity_id
_entity_poly.type
_entity_poly.pdbx_seq_one_letter_code
_entity_poly.pdbx_strand_id
1 'polypeptide(L)'
;MPNDNAWMRDNGPIYILEDNELRIQNWDFNAWGGAFGSDIAFSLDNMVPEKVGAILDMPVDYINIVHERGNLEFNGLDTVILNWSTMGDPSRNLNYSK
;
A
#
# COMPACT_ATOMS: atom_id res chain seq x y z
N MET A 1 12.09 -10.72 -7.98
CA MET A 1 12.08 -9.57 -7.05
C MET A 1 12.00 -10.07 -5.62
N PRO A 2 12.98 -9.74 -4.78
CA PRO A 2 12.94 -10.18 -3.38
C PRO A 2 11.75 -9.61 -2.62
N ASN A 3 11.12 -10.44 -1.80
CA ASN A 3 10.05 -10.05 -0.88
C ASN A 3 10.14 -10.90 0.39
N ASP A 4 9.39 -10.52 1.42
CA ASP A 4 9.34 -11.26 2.67
C ASP A 4 8.18 -12.26 2.67
N ASN A 5 7.03 -11.88 2.13
CA ASN A 5 5.82 -12.68 2.13
C ASN A 5 5.07 -12.59 0.80
N ALA A 6 4.12 -13.49 0.60
CA ALA A 6 3.40 -13.61 -0.68
C ALA A 6 2.13 -12.74 -0.78
N TRP A 7 1.93 -11.81 0.16
CA TRP A 7 0.68 -11.07 0.28
C TRP A 7 0.64 -9.82 -0.62
N MET A 8 0.80 -10.01 -1.91
CA MET A 8 0.87 -8.93 -2.92
C MET A 8 -0.40 -8.07 -2.97
N ARG A 9 -1.55 -8.63 -2.56
CA ARG A 9 -2.79 -7.87 -2.44
C ARG A 9 -2.64 -6.73 -1.45
N ASP A 10 -1.87 -6.94 -0.40
CA ASP A 10 -1.74 -5.98 0.69
C ASP A 10 -0.53 -5.06 0.54
N ASN A 11 0.57 -5.55 -0.03
CA ASN A 11 1.81 -4.79 -0.14
C ASN A 11 2.12 -4.31 -1.57
N GLY A 12 1.35 -4.71 -2.56
CA GLY A 12 1.60 -4.39 -3.97
C GLY A 12 1.30 -2.93 -4.32
N PRO A 13 1.63 -2.52 -5.55
CA PRO A 13 1.40 -1.16 -6.01
C PRO A 13 -0.08 -0.86 -6.25
N ILE A 14 -0.45 0.42 -6.12
CA ILE A 14 -1.71 0.95 -6.63
C ILE A 14 -1.39 1.75 -7.89
N TYR A 15 -2.10 1.47 -8.97
CA TYR A 15 -1.92 2.19 -10.24
C TYR A 15 -2.97 3.28 -10.34
N ILE A 16 -2.54 4.47 -10.71
CA ILE A 16 -3.43 5.59 -11.01
C ILE A 16 -3.12 6.15 -12.39
N LEU A 17 -4.12 6.80 -12.96
CA LEU A 17 -3.97 7.55 -14.21
C LEU A 17 -4.08 9.03 -13.88
N GLU A 18 -3.00 9.78 -14.13
CA GLU A 18 -2.93 11.22 -13.91
C GLU A 18 -2.48 11.90 -15.19
N ASP A 19 -3.30 12.80 -15.72
CA ASP A 19 -3.02 13.49 -17.00
C ASP A 19 -2.68 12.53 -18.14
N ASN A 20 -3.40 11.40 -18.22
CA ASN A 20 -3.19 10.31 -19.18
C ASN A 20 -1.85 9.58 -19.00
N GLU A 21 -1.17 9.77 -17.88
CA GLU A 21 0.07 9.05 -17.54
C GLU A 21 -0.21 8.03 -16.43
N LEU A 22 0.19 6.79 -16.65
CA LEU A 22 0.06 5.74 -15.65
C LEU A 22 1.18 5.87 -14.61
N ARG A 23 0.79 5.94 -13.35
CA ARG A 23 1.70 6.12 -12.20
C ARG A 23 1.41 5.09 -11.13
N ILE A 24 2.40 4.85 -10.27
CA ILE A 24 2.24 3.98 -9.10
C ILE A 24 2.17 4.85 -7.85
N GLN A 25 1.22 4.55 -6.97
CA GLN A 25 1.24 5.02 -5.59
C GLN A 25 1.88 3.95 -4.71
N ASN A 26 2.91 4.35 -3.98
CA ASN A 26 3.62 3.52 -3.02
C ASN A 26 3.21 3.92 -1.60
N TRP A 27 2.26 3.19 -1.02
CA TRP A 27 1.80 3.36 0.35
C TRP A 27 2.65 2.50 1.28
N ASP A 28 2.82 2.90 2.52
CA ASP A 28 3.54 2.10 3.49
C ASP A 28 2.78 0.82 3.87
N PHE A 29 3.53 -0.22 4.12
CA PHE A 29 3.05 -1.50 4.61
C PHE A 29 3.86 -1.89 5.85
N ASN A 30 3.18 -2.28 6.94
CA ASN A 30 3.84 -2.61 8.22
C ASN A 30 3.38 -3.96 8.78
N ALA A 31 3.10 -4.92 7.91
CA ALA A 31 2.66 -6.27 8.32
C ALA A 31 1.41 -6.25 9.19
N TRP A 32 0.39 -5.51 8.73
CA TRP A 32 -0.94 -5.44 9.37
C TRP A 32 -0.90 -4.86 10.79
N GLY A 33 0.00 -3.93 11.04
CA GLY A 33 0.13 -3.30 12.35
C GLY A 33 0.62 -4.24 13.45
N GLY A 34 1.24 -5.36 13.08
CA GLY A 34 1.67 -6.38 14.04
C GLY A 34 0.59 -7.34 14.48
N ALA A 35 -0.59 -7.35 13.82
CA ALA A 35 -1.73 -8.19 14.23
C ALA A 35 -1.43 -9.69 14.22
N PHE A 36 -0.50 -10.15 13.39
CA PHE A 36 -0.11 -11.55 13.26
C PHE A 36 1.23 -11.88 13.95
N GLY A 37 1.79 -10.94 14.69
CA GLY A 37 3.05 -11.08 15.39
C GLY A 37 3.99 -9.92 15.12
N SER A 38 4.77 -9.53 16.12
CA SER A 38 5.73 -8.42 15.99
C SER A 38 7.03 -8.82 15.28
N ASP A 39 7.21 -10.10 15.00
CA ASP A 39 8.40 -10.68 14.37
C ASP A 39 8.26 -10.92 12.87
N ILE A 40 7.11 -10.56 12.26
CA ILE A 40 6.89 -10.71 10.84
C ILE A 40 7.71 -9.66 10.08
N ALA A 41 8.63 -10.13 9.23
CA ALA A 41 9.42 -9.26 8.38
C ALA A 41 8.55 -8.62 7.29
N PHE A 42 8.76 -7.35 6.99
CA PHE A 42 8.01 -6.62 5.97
C PHE A 42 8.83 -5.57 5.21
N SER A 43 10.11 -5.41 5.52
CA SER A 43 10.92 -4.37 4.90
C SER A 43 11.05 -4.54 3.39
N LEU A 44 11.19 -5.78 2.91
CA LEU A 44 11.23 -6.07 1.48
C LEU A 44 9.84 -5.92 0.86
N ASP A 45 8.79 -6.34 1.57
CA ASP A 45 7.41 -6.19 1.12
C ASP A 45 7.04 -4.72 0.94
N ASN A 46 7.48 -3.86 1.87
CA ASN A 46 7.23 -2.42 1.79
C ASN A 46 7.91 -1.76 0.58
N MET A 47 8.92 -2.40 0.02
CA MET A 47 9.64 -1.90 -1.18
C MET A 47 9.05 -2.39 -2.49
N VAL A 48 8.05 -3.26 -2.48
CA VAL A 48 7.50 -3.88 -3.68
C VAL A 48 7.01 -2.85 -4.70
N PRO A 49 6.21 -1.82 -4.34
CA PRO A 49 5.76 -0.85 -5.35
C PRO A 49 6.90 -0.11 -6.04
N GLU A 50 7.95 0.24 -5.29
CA GLU A 50 9.14 0.90 -5.85
C GLU A 50 9.87 -0.01 -6.84
N LYS A 51 10.02 -1.29 -6.49
CA LYS A 51 10.67 -2.27 -7.36
C LYS A 51 9.87 -2.50 -8.64
N VAL A 52 8.55 -2.59 -8.53
CA VAL A 52 7.68 -2.73 -9.70
C VAL A 52 7.80 -1.50 -10.60
N GLY A 53 7.82 -0.30 -10.02
CA GLY A 53 8.03 0.93 -10.78
C GLY A 53 9.34 0.92 -11.57
N ALA A 54 10.42 0.45 -10.96
CA ALA A 54 11.71 0.32 -11.63
C ALA A 54 11.66 -0.69 -12.78
N ILE A 55 11.00 -1.84 -12.59
CA ILE A 55 10.87 -2.87 -13.64
C ILE A 55 10.06 -2.36 -14.83
N LEU A 56 8.97 -1.61 -14.56
CA LEU A 56 8.05 -1.10 -15.57
C LEU A 56 8.45 0.26 -16.15
N ASP A 57 9.54 0.84 -15.65
CA ASP A 57 9.94 2.22 -15.98
C ASP A 57 8.77 3.21 -15.79
N MET A 58 8.12 3.10 -14.63
CA MET A 58 6.92 3.85 -14.28
C MET A 58 7.19 4.76 -13.10
N PRO A 59 6.71 6.03 -13.13
CA PRO A 59 6.88 6.93 -11.99
C PRO A 59 6.15 6.41 -10.75
N VAL A 60 6.78 6.59 -9.59
CA VAL A 60 6.29 6.14 -8.30
C VAL A 60 6.14 7.34 -7.37
N ASP A 61 4.94 7.54 -6.83
CA ASP A 61 4.65 8.58 -5.85
C ASP A 61 4.51 7.93 -4.47
N TYR A 62 5.30 8.39 -3.53
CA TYR A 62 5.26 7.89 -2.15
C TYR A 62 4.11 8.54 -1.38
N ILE A 63 3.29 7.70 -0.74
CA ILE A 63 2.18 8.13 0.10
C ILE A 63 2.48 7.72 1.55
N ASN A 64 2.67 8.69 2.41
CA ASN A 64 3.03 8.46 3.82
C ASN A 64 1.79 8.07 4.65
N ILE A 65 1.16 6.98 4.28
CA ILE A 65 0.04 6.37 4.99
C ILE A 65 0.28 4.87 5.02
N VAL A 66 0.20 4.27 6.20
CA VAL A 66 0.28 2.81 6.34
C VAL A 66 -1.08 2.23 6.01
N HIS A 67 -1.14 1.35 5.01
CA HIS A 67 -2.39 0.75 4.60
C HIS A 67 -2.16 -0.52 3.78
N GLU A 68 -2.97 -1.53 4.06
CA GLU A 68 -3.04 -2.73 3.23
C GLU A 68 -3.97 -2.46 2.04
N ARG A 69 -3.47 -2.67 0.81
CA ARG A 69 -4.24 -2.37 -0.41
C ARG A 69 -5.45 -3.29 -0.54
N GLY A 70 -5.45 -4.45 0.13
CA GLY A 70 -6.61 -5.33 0.23
C GLY A 70 -7.83 -4.70 0.91
N ASN A 71 -7.64 -3.63 1.67
CA ASN A 71 -8.73 -2.85 2.28
C ASN A 71 -9.29 -1.75 1.36
N LEU A 72 -8.82 -1.67 0.12
CA LEU A 72 -9.24 -0.66 -0.85
C LEU A 72 -9.98 -1.31 -2.00
N GLU A 73 -11.12 -0.76 -2.37
CA GLU A 73 -11.88 -1.17 -3.54
C GLU A 73 -12.22 0.07 -4.39
N PHE A 74 -11.91 0.02 -5.66
CA PHE A 74 -12.06 1.15 -6.58
C PHE A 74 -13.08 0.83 -7.66
N ASN A 75 -13.86 1.85 -8.07
CA ASN A 75 -14.70 1.73 -9.27
C ASN A 75 -13.95 2.11 -10.56
N GLY A 76 -12.71 2.53 -10.47
CA GLY A 76 -11.90 2.94 -11.62
C GLY A 76 -12.20 4.37 -12.13
N LEU A 77 -13.01 5.13 -11.43
CA LEU A 77 -13.42 6.50 -11.82
C LEU A 77 -13.14 7.48 -10.67
N ASP A 78 -14.04 7.54 -9.72
CA ASP A 78 -14.08 8.60 -8.71
C ASP A 78 -14.35 8.11 -7.30
N THR A 79 -14.52 6.81 -7.10
CA THR A 79 -14.95 6.26 -5.81
C THR A 79 -14.00 5.20 -5.31
N VAL A 80 -13.66 5.30 -4.02
CA VAL A 80 -12.94 4.27 -3.28
C VAL A 80 -13.73 3.92 -2.01
N ILE A 81 -13.80 2.64 -1.70
CA ILE A 81 -14.42 2.13 -0.47
C ILE A 81 -13.32 1.50 0.38
N LEU A 82 -13.32 1.79 1.67
CA LEU A 82 -12.37 1.22 2.61
C LEU A 82 -13.02 1.04 4.00
N ASN A 83 -12.42 0.19 4.82
CA ASN A 83 -12.77 0.09 6.23
C ASN A 83 -11.93 1.08 7.03
N TRP A 84 -12.60 2.05 7.65
CA TRP A 84 -11.90 3.03 8.47
C TRP A 84 -11.27 2.41 9.71
N SER A 85 -11.86 1.35 10.28
CA SER A 85 -11.30 0.64 11.42
C SER A 85 -9.89 0.10 11.16
N THR A 86 -9.54 -0.14 9.90
CA THR A 86 -8.19 -0.53 9.51
C THR A 86 -7.28 0.69 9.34
N MET A 87 -7.67 1.63 8.49
CA MET A 87 -6.83 2.81 8.20
C MET A 87 -6.63 3.69 9.43
N GLY A 88 -7.67 3.86 10.25
CA GLY A 88 -7.62 4.66 11.46
C GLY A 88 -7.08 3.94 12.69
N ASP A 89 -6.66 2.68 12.55
CA ASP A 89 -6.09 1.92 13.66
C ASP A 89 -4.73 2.53 14.07
N PRO A 90 -4.53 2.85 15.38
CA PRO A 90 -3.27 3.42 15.85
C PRO A 90 -2.03 2.56 15.57
N SER A 91 -2.17 1.24 15.42
CA SER A 91 -1.05 0.36 15.05
C SER A 91 -0.55 0.61 13.62
N ARG A 92 -1.36 1.29 12.79
CA ARG A 92 -1.02 1.68 11.44
C ARG A 92 -0.77 3.18 11.34
N ASN A 93 -1.72 4.00 11.73
CA ASN A 93 -1.64 5.45 11.56
C ASN A 93 -2.09 6.16 12.84
N LEU A 94 -1.14 6.76 13.56
CA LEU A 94 -1.45 7.55 14.75
C LEU A 94 -2.03 8.92 14.35
N ASN A 95 -2.98 9.40 15.15
CA ASN A 95 -3.54 10.74 15.06
C ASN A 95 -4.33 11.05 13.78
N TYR A 96 -4.80 10.05 13.07
CA TYR A 96 -5.68 10.26 11.93
C TYR A 96 -7.14 10.25 12.37
N SER A 97 -7.95 11.12 11.75
CA SER A 97 -9.40 11.19 11.94
C SER A 97 -10.10 11.16 10.59
N LYS A 98 -11.35 10.74 10.60
CA LYS A 98 -12.19 10.77 9.39
C LYS A 98 -12.31 12.17 8.82
#